data_4a52bc51eeea16044fd506e4796daf2b
#
_entry.id   4a52bc51eeea16044fd506e4796daf2b
#
_cell.length_a   1.000
_cell.length_b   1.000
_cell.length_c   1.000
_cell.angle_alpha   90.00
_cell.angle_beta   90.00
_cell.angle_gamma   90.00
#
_symmetry.space_group_name_H-M   'P 1'
#
loop_
_entity.id
_entity.type
_entity.pdbx_description
1 polymer ?
#
loop_
_entity_poly.entity_id
_entity_poly.type
_entity_poly.pdbx_seq_one_letter_code
_entity_poly.pdbx_strand_id
1 'polypeptide(L)'
;MAALKGSKTAQNLKDAFAGESQANRRYLYFAQKADVEGFNDVSAVFRSTAEGETGHAHGHLEFLEAVGDPATGEPIGSTDKNLKASIAGETHEYTDMYPGMVRTAREEGFDEIADWFETLAKAEKSHAGRFQKALDTLGS
;
A
#
# COMPACT_ATOMS: atom_id res chain seq x y z
N MET A 1 -12.85 -8.16 -28.28
CA MET A 1 -11.71 -7.85 -27.42
C MET A 1 -11.84 -8.54 -26.07
N ALA A 2 -10.75 -9.09 -25.58
CA ALA A 2 -10.75 -9.73 -24.27
C ALA A 2 -10.93 -8.68 -23.17
N ALA A 3 -11.75 -8.98 -22.19
CA ALA A 3 -11.89 -8.16 -21.00
C ALA A 3 -10.70 -8.44 -20.05
N LEU A 4 -10.07 -7.38 -19.58
CA LEU A 4 -8.96 -7.52 -18.64
C LEU A 4 -9.45 -8.04 -17.29
N LYS A 5 -10.57 -7.50 -16.78
CA LYS A 5 -11.14 -7.90 -15.49
C LYS A 5 -11.46 -9.40 -15.48
N GLY A 6 -11.01 -10.09 -14.44
CA GLY A 6 -11.21 -11.53 -14.27
C GLY A 6 -10.19 -12.40 -15.00
N SER A 7 -9.27 -11.80 -15.78
CA SER A 7 -8.25 -12.55 -16.51
C SER A 7 -7.04 -12.88 -15.62
N LYS A 8 -6.22 -13.84 -16.07
CA LYS A 8 -4.94 -14.13 -15.43
C LYS A 8 -3.99 -12.95 -15.55
N THR A 9 -4.09 -12.18 -16.63
CA THR A 9 -3.29 -10.98 -16.84
C THR A 9 -3.60 -9.92 -15.79
N ALA A 10 -4.89 -9.74 -15.43
CA ALA A 10 -5.27 -8.83 -14.35
C ALA A 10 -4.64 -9.28 -13.02
N GLN A 11 -4.64 -10.56 -12.72
CA GLN A 11 -4.00 -11.08 -11.51
C GLN A 11 -2.48 -10.85 -11.55
N ASN A 12 -1.85 -11.05 -12.72
CA ASN A 12 -0.43 -10.76 -12.88
C ASN A 12 -0.10 -9.29 -12.65
N LEU A 13 -0.96 -8.37 -13.10
CA LEU A 13 -0.79 -6.94 -12.85
C LEU A 13 -0.86 -6.63 -11.35
N LYS A 14 -1.78 -7.25 -10.63
CA LYS A 14 -1.88 -7.07 -9.16
C LYS A 14 -0.63 -7.59 -8.46
N ASP A 15 -0.16 -8.77 -8.84
CA ASP A 15 1.02 -9.39 -8.26
C ASP A 15 2.28 -8.56 -8.57
N ALA A 16 2.40 -8.07 -9.81
CA ALA A 16 3.52 -7.23 -10.22
C ALA A 16 3.50 -5.89 -9.47
N PHE A 17 2.33 -5.27 -9.32
CA PHE A 17 2.18 -4.05 -8.53
C PHE A 17 2.63 -4.28 -7.08
N ALA A 18 2.20 -5.36 -6.46
CA ALA A 18 2.57 -5.69 -5.09
C ALA A 18 4.08 -5.88 -4.97
N GLY A 19 4.69 -6.61 -5.91
CA GLY A 19 6.13 -6.87 -5.92
C GLY A 19 6.96 -5.60 -6.10
N GLU A 20 6.59 -4.75 -7.06
CA GLU A 20 7.28 -3.49 -7.34
C GLU A 20 7.16 -2.52 -6.16
N SER A 21 5.96 -2.45 -5.55
CA SER A 21 5.73 -1.59 -4.38
C SER A 21 6.56 -2.05 -3.19
N GLN A 22 6.64 -3.35 -2.95
CA GLN A 22 7.48 -3.92 -1.90
C GLN A 22 8.96 -3.64 -2.17
N ALA A 23 9.42 -3.85 -3.40
CA ALA A 23 10.80 -3.59 -3.79
C ALA A 23 11.18 -2.12 -3.56
N ASN A 24 10.30 -1.19 -3.97
CA ASN A 24 10.51 0.24 -3.73
C ASN A 24 10.82 0.52 -2.26
N ARG A 25 9.97 0.05 -1.36
CA ARG A 25 10.11 0.33 0.08
C ARG A 25 11.32 -0.38 0.69
N ARG A 26 11.60 -1.61 0.26
CA ARG A 26 12.77 -2.37 0.70
C ARG A 26 14.06 -1.64 0.31
N TYR A 27 14.15 -1.15 -0.93
CA TYR A 27 15.37 -0.48 -1.41
C TYR A 27 15.59 0.86 -0.69
N LEU A 28 14.52 1.60 -0.38
CA LEU A 28 14.65 2.82 0.41
C LEU A 28 15.17 2.52 1.83
N TYR A 29 14.70 1.46 2.44
CA TYR A 29 15.20 1.03 3.74
C TYR A 29 16.66 0.61 3.66
N PHE A 30 17.02 -0.17 2.63
CA PHE A 30 18.40 -0.61 2.41
C PHE A 30 19.33 0.57 2.16
N ALA A 31 18.84 1.60 1.46
CA ALA A 31 19.58 2.84 1.25
C ALA A 31 19.94 3.52 2.58
N GLN A 32 18.98 3.60 3.50
CA GLN A 32 19.22 4.16 4.83
C GLN A 32 20.29 3.38 5.58
N LYS A 33 20.25 2.06 5.52
CA LYS A 33 21.26 1.22 6.16
C LYS A 33 22.65 1.41 5.54
N ALA A 34 22.71 1.51 4.23
CA ALA A 34 23.96 1.77 3.52
C ALA A 34 24.57 3.10 3.94
N ASP A 35 23.74 4.14 4.09
CA ASP A 35 24.21 5.45 4.56
C ASP A 35 24.79 5.37 5.97
N VAL A 36 24.12 4.65 6.89
CA VAL A 36 24.60 4.48 8.27
C VAL A 36 25.95 3.76 8.28
N GLU A 37 26.14 2.79 7.39
CA GLU A 37 27.40 2.05 7.28
C GLU A 37 28.49 2.79 6.50
N GLY A 38 28.18 3.96 5.92
CA GLY A 38 29.13 4.76 5.16
C GLY A 38 29.26 4.38 3.68
N PHE A 39 28.37 3.54 3.16
CA PHE A 39 28.37 3.12 1.75
C PHE A 39 27.43 4.01 0.92
N ASN A 40 27.80 5.29 0.81
CA ASN A 40 26.94 6.28 0.16
C ASN A 40 26.70 6.00 -1.33
N ASP A 41 27.68 5.44 -2.03
CA ASP A 41 27.53 5.08 -3.44
C ASP A 41 26.48 3.96 -3.60
N VAL A 42 26.51 2.99 -2.70
CA VAL A 42 25.53 1.90 -2.69
C VAL A 42 24.13 2.42 -2.36
N SER A 43 24.04 3.34 -1.40
CA SER A 43 22.79 4.03 -1.06
C SER A 43 22.18 4.70 -2.30
N ALA A 44 23.00 5.40 -3.08
CA ALA A 44 22.55 6.05 -4.31
C ALA A 44 21.99 5.06 -5.33
N VAL A 45 22.60 3.89 -5.47
CA VAL A 45 22.10 2.82 -6.34
C VAL A 45 20.71 2.34 -5.88
N PHE A 46 20.55 2.09 -4.57
CA PHE A 46 19.25 1.69 -4.03
C PHE A 46 18.18 2.75 -4.27
N ARG A 47 18.48 4.03 -4.03
CA ARG A 47 17.51 5.12 -4.22
C ARG A 47 17.09 5.26 -5.67
N SER A 48 18.06 5.22 -6.58
CA SER A 48 17.79 5.32 -8.01
C SER A 48 16.92 4.16 -8.50
N THR A 49 17.22 2.95 -8.03
CA THR A 49 16.43 1.77 -8.38
C THR A 49 15.01 1.88 -7.84
N ALA A 50 14.85 2.37 -6.60
CA ALA A 50 13.54 2.57 -5.97
C ALA A 50 12.68 3.54 -6.79
N GLU A 51 13.25 4.60 -7.36
CA GLU A 51 12.52 5.53 -8.22
C GLU A 51 11.98 4.84 -9.47
N GLY A 52 12.78 3.94 -10.06
CA GLY A 52 12.34 3.11 -11.18
C GLY A 52 11.15 2.24 -10.82
N GLU A 53 11.19 1.63 -9.62
CA GLU A 53 10.09 0.78 -9.14
C GLU A 53 8.79 1.59 -8.96
N THR A 54 8.88 2.86 -8.58
CA THR A 54 7.71 3.75 -8.50
C THR A 54 7.03 3.88 -9.86
N GLY A 55 7.81 4.13 -10.91
CA GLY A 55 7.28 4.23 -12.27
C GLY A 55 6.62 2.93 -12.74
N HIS A 56 7.23 1.79 -12.44
CA HIS A 56 6.68 0.49 -12.78
C HIS A 56 5.35 0.23 -12.05
N ALA A 57 5.29 0.54 -10.76
CA ALA A 57 4.07 0.37 -9.96
C ALA A 57 2.93 1.25 -10.51
N HIS A 58 3.22 2.50 -10.85
CA HIS A 58 2.23 3.40 -11.43
C HIS A 58 1.75 2.89 -12.79
N GLY A 59 2.64 2.35 -13.61
CA GLY A 59 2.26 1.76 -14.90
C GLY A 59 1.28 0.60 -14.73
N HIS A 60 1.52 -0.26 -13.75
CA HIS A 60 0.60 -1.36 -13.43
C HIS A 60 -0.76 -0.83 -12.98
N LEU A 61 -0.77 0.22 -12.15
CA LEU A 61 -2.02 0.82 -11.67
C LEU A 61 -2.84 1.44 -12.79
N GLU A 62 -2.20 2.06 -13.79
CA GLU A 62 -2.91 2.61 -14.93
C GLU A 62 -3.73 1.54 -15.65
N PHE A 63 -3.15 0.36 -15.88
CA PHE A 63 -3.89 -0.76 -16.45
C PHE A 63 -4.96 -1.28 -15.49
N LEU A 64 -4.69 -1.27 -14.18
CA LEU A 64 -5.63 -1.75 -13.18
C LEU A 64 -6.84 -0.84 -12.97
N GLU A 65 -6.82 0.38 -13.49
CA GLU A 65 -8.02 1.25 -13.48
C GLU A 65 -9.20 0.56 -14.17
N ALA A 66 -8.95 -0.28 -15.17
CA ALA A 66 -9.99 -1.05 -15.83
C ALA A 66 -10.51 -2.24 -15.02
N VAL A 67 -9.84 -2.58 -13.92
CA VAL A 67 -10.16 -3.74 -13.07
C VAL A 67 -10.70 -3.30 -11.71
N GLY A 68 -10.00 -2.37 -11.07
CA GLY A 68 -10.30 -1.90 -9.71
C GLY A 68 -9.03 -1.84 -8.86
N ASP A 69 -9.20 -1.29 -7.67
CA ASP A 69 -8.13 -1.18 -6.67
C ASP A 69 -7.60 -2.58 -6.33
N PRO A 70 -6.29 -2.83 -6.49
CA PRO A 70 -5.72 -4.15 -6.19
C PRO A 70 -5.91 -4.58 -4.73
N ALA A 71 -6.05 -3.63 -3.80
CA ALA A 71 -6.24 -3.94 -2.38
C ALA A 71 -7.68 -4.22 -1.99
N THR A 72 -8.65 -3.49 -2.56
CA THR A 72 -10.04 -3.52 -2.12
C THR A 72 -11.02 -4.01 -3.18
N GLY A 73 -10.61 -3.99 -4.44
CA GLY A 73 -11.52 -4.28 -5.55
C GLY A 73 -12.43 -3.12 -5.94
N GLU A 74 -12.40 -2.01 -5.18
CA GLU A 74 -13.22 -0.85 -5.45
C GLU A 74 -12.80 -0.15 -6.75
N PRO A 75 -13.72 0.51 -7.46
CA PRO A 75 -13.34 1.31 -8.64
C PRO A 75 -12.33 2.39 -8.28
N ILE A 76 -11.38 2.63 -9.20
CA ILE A 76 -10.37 3.67 -9.07
C ILE A 76 -10.22 4.44 -10.39
N GLY A 77 -9.52 5.57 -10.35
CA GLY A 77 -9.21 6.40 -11.49
C GLY A 77 -9.54 7.87 -11.22
N SER A 78 -10.79 8.19 -10.93
CA SER A 78 -11.18 9.55 -10.56
C SER A 78 -10.95 9.79 -9.07
N THR A 79 -10.80 11.05 -8.68
CA THR A 79 -10.45 11.39 -7.28
C THR A 79 -11.49 10.91 -6.28
N ASP A 80 -12.79 11.04 -6.60
CA ASP A 80 -13.85 10.55 -5.71
C ASP A 80 -13.78 9.04 -5.52
N LYS A 81 -13.53 8.29 -6.59
CA LYS A 81 -13.36 6.84 -6.54
C LYS A 81 -12.11 6.46 -5.74
N ASN A 82 -11.01 7.16 -6.00
CA ASN A 82 -9.76 6.90 -5.30
C ASN A 82 -9.90 7.12 -3.79
N LEU A 83 -10.63 8.17 -3.39
CA LEU A 83 -10.92 8.42 -1.97
C LEU A 83 -11.78 7.30 -1.36
N LYS A 84 -12.80 6.86 -2.07
CA LYS A 84 -13.66 5.76 -1.58
C LYS A 84 -12.87 4.45 -1.43
N ALA A 85 -12.01 4.14 -2.39
CA ALA A 85 -11.15 2.96 -2.32
C ALA A 85 -10.18 3.06 -1.13
N SER A 86 -9.63 4.25 -0.90
CA SER A 86 -8.71 4.50 0.23
C SER A 86 -9.42 4.35 1.56
N ILE A 87 -10.64 4.87 1.70
CA ILE A 87 -11.45 4.70 2.91
C ILE A 87 -11.72 3.23 3.17
N ALA A 88 -12.08 2.47 2.13
CA ALA A 88 -12.33 1.03 2.26
C ALA A 88 -11.08 0.29 2.75
N GLY A 89 -9.92 0.62 2.18
CA GLY A 89 -8.65 0.00 2.57
C GLY A 89 -8.27 0.30 4.01
N GLU A 90 -8.29 1.57 4.41
CA GLU A 90 -7.97 1.98 5.77
C GLU A 90 -8.95 1.38 6.79
N THR A 91 -10.24 1.35 6.44
CA THR A 91 -11.27 0.77 7.32
C THR A 91 -11.02 -0.73 7.54
N HIS A 92 -10.71 -1.47 6.50
CA HIS A 92 -10.35 -2.88 6.63
C HIS A 92 -9.11 -3.05 7.53
N GLU A 93 -8.11 -2.21 7.35
CA GLU A 93 -6.87 -2.28 8.13
C GLU A 93 -7.10 -2.06 9.61
N TYR A 94 -7.92 -1.07 10.02
CA TYR A 94 -8.10 -0.79 11.44
C TYR A 94 -9.23 -1.59 12.10
N THR A 95 -10.17 -2.14 11.35
CA THR A 95 -11.28 -2.91 11.93
C THR A 95 -11.03 -4.41 11.92
N ASP A 96 -10.26 -4.90 10.97
CA ASP A 96 -10.08 -6.35 10.76
C ASP A 96 -8.61 -6.77 10.73
N MET A 97 -7.84 -6.24 9.78
CA MET A 97 -6.48 -6.70 9.54
C MET A 97 -5.58 -6.55 10.77
N TYR A 98 -5.36 -5.33 11.24
CA TYR A 98 -4.47 -5.11 12.38
C TYR A 98 -5.02 -5.69 13.69
N PRO A 99 -6.32 -5.56 14.02
CA PRO A 99 -6.82 -6.24 15.21
C PRO A 99 -6.60 -7.75 15.21
N GLY A 100 -6.74 -8.39 14.04
CA GLY A 100 -6.43 -9.81 13.90
C GLY A 100 -4.96 -10.12 14.12
N MET A 101 -4.09 -9.28 13.57
CA MET A 101 -2.63 -9.42 13.74
C MET A 101 -2.20 -9.21 15.19
N VAL A 102 -2.84 -8.26 15.90
CA VAL A 102 -2.59 -8.03 17.33
C VAL A 102 -2.89 -9.30 18.12
N ARG A 103 -4.05 -9.91 17.89
CA ARG A 103 -4.44 -11.14 18.60
C ARG A 103 -3.42 -12.25 18.37
N THR A 104 -3.04 -12.49 17.13
CA THR A 104 -2.06 -13.51 16.78
C THR A 104 -0.71 -13.24 17.46
N ALA A 105 -0.23 -12.00 17.40
CA ALA A 105 1.06 -11.64 18.00
C ALA A 105 1.05 -11.89 19.52
N ARG A 106 -0.05 -11.53 20.20
CA ARG A 106 -0.15 -11.78 21.65
C ARG A 106 -0.23 -13.26 21.98
N GLU A 107 -0.99 -14.03 21.20
CA GLU A 107 -1.08 -15.48 21.40
C GLU A 107 0.27 -16.16 21.23
N GLU A 108 1.11 -15.64 20.32
CA GLU A 108 2.44 -16.18 20.07
C GLU A 108 3.52 -15.61 20.99
N GLY A 109 3.17 -14.68 21.88
CA GLY A 109 4.09 -14.09 22.84
C GLY A 109 4.91 -12.90 22.32
N PHE A 110 4.54 -12.31 21.18
CA PHE A 110 5.22 -11.16 20.60
C PHE A 110 4.54 -9.85 21.00
N ASP A 111 4.58 -9.51 22.28
CA ASP A 111 3.85 -8.36 22.83
C ASP A 111 4.31 -7.03 22.25
N GLU A 112 5.60 -6.85 22.01
CA GLU A 112 6.11 -5.60 21.41
C GLU A 112 5.59 -5.41 20.00
N ILE A 113 5.52 -6.47 19.22
CA ILE A 113 4.96 -6.43 17.86
C ILE A 113 3.45 -6.19 17.91
N ALA A 114 2.76 -6.79 18.88
CA ALA A 114 1.33 -6.53 19.08
C ALA A 114 1.06 -5.06 19.38
N ASP A 115 1.86 -4.44 20.24
CA ASP A 115 1.76 -3.00 20.54
C ASP A 115 1.99 -2.14 19.29
N TRP A 116 2.94 -2.53 18.47
CA TRP A 116 3.21 -1.87 17.19
C TRP A 116 1.98 -1.93 16.28
N PHE A 117 1.37 -3.11 16.13
CA PHE A 117 0.16 -3.27 15.32
C PHE A 117 -1.02 -2.45 15.87
N GLU A 118 -1.17 -2.38 17.20
CA GLU A 118 -2.22 -1.54 17.81
C GLU A 118 -2.03 -0.06 17.47
N THR A 119 -0.79 0.41 17.50
CA THR A 119 -0.44 1.77 17.13
C THR A 119 -0.82 2.05 15.68
N LEU A 120 -0.53 1.09 14.78
CA LEU A 120 -0.87 1.22 13.36
C LEU A 120 -2.39 1.22 13.15
N ALA A 121 -3.13 0.39 13.87
CA ALA A 121 -4.60 0.39 13.77
C ALA A 121 -5.18 1.78 14.07
N LYS A 122 -4.65 2.46 15.09
CA LYS A 122 -5.07 3.83 15.43
C LYS A 122 -4.72 4.82 14.33
N ALA A 123 -3.51 4.69 13.74
CA ALA A 123 -3.08 5.54 12.63
C ALA A 123 -3.98 5.36 11.41
N GLU A 124 -4.32 4.11 11.08
CA GLU A 124 -5.18 3.81 9.93
C GLU A 124 -6.59 4.35 10.12
N LYS A 125 -7.12 4.33 11.36
CA LYS A 125 -8.40 4.93 11.67
C LYS A 125 -8.38 6.44 11.43
N SER A 126 -7.30 7.11 11.82
CA SER A 126 -7.09 8.54 11.56
C SER A 126 -7.04 8.82 10.06
N HIS A 127 -6.33 7.98 9.30
CA HIS A 127 -6.26 8.11 7.85
C HIS A 127 -7.64 7.98 7.20
N ALA A 128 -8.43 7.00 7.62
CA ALA A 128 -9.80 6.83 7.11
C ALA A 128 -10.65 8.08 7.34
N GLY A 129 -10.55 8.68 8.52
CA GLY A 129 -11.26 9.91 8.85
C GLY A 129 -10.84 11.09 7.99
N ARG A 130 -9.54 11.22 7.73
CA ARG A 130 -9.00 12.28 6.86
C ARG A 130 -9.46 12.12 5.41
N PHE A 131 -9.47 10.91 4.88
CA PHE A 131 -9.98 10.64 3.54
C PHE A 131 -11.49 10.88 3.46
N GLN A 132 -12.23 10.50 4.48
CA GLN A 132 -13.68 10.75 4.53
C GLN A 132 -13.98 12.25 4.50
N LYS A 133 -13.24 13.03 5.28
CA LYS A 133 -13.39 14.49 5.30
C LYS A 133 -13.08 15.08 3.91
N ALA A 134 -12.03 14.61 3.25
CA ALA A 134 -11.68 15.06 1.90
C ALA A 134 -12.79 14.73 0.90
N LEU A 135 -13.38 13.53 1.01
CA LEU A 135 -14.49 13.12 0.15
C LEU A 135 -15.72 13.99 0.39
N ASP A 136 -16.05 14.27 1.65
CA ASP A 136 -17.22 15.07 2.03
C ASP A 136 -17.13 16.51 1.49
N THR A 137 -15.93 17.06 1.38
CA THR A 137 -15.71 18.41 0.89
C THR A 137 -15.42 18.47 -0.61
N LEU A 138 -15.26 17.34 -1.28
CA LEU A 138 -14.97 17.28 -2.69
C LEU A 138 -16.18 17.78 -3.49
N GLY A 139 -15.99 18.78 -4.32
CA GLY A 139 -17.09 19.34 -5.12
C GLY A 139 -17.92 20.40 -4.39
N SER A 140 -17.54 20.79 -3.19
CA SER A 140 -18.17 21.87 -2.42
C SER A 140 -17.74 23.24 -2.93
#